data_c3a6925206df08cca1e9d080890a4880
#
_entry.id   c3a6925206df08cca1e9d080890a4880
#
_cell.length_a   1.000
_cell.length_b   1.000
_cell.length_c   1.000
_cell.angle_alpha   90.00
_cell.angle_beta   90.00
_cell.angle_gamma   90.00
#
_symmetry.space_group_name_H-M   'P 1'
#
loop_
_entity.id
_entity.type
_entity.pdbx_description
1 polymer ?
#
loop_
_entity_poly.entity_id
_entity_poly.type
_entity_poly.pdbx_seq_one_letter_code
_entity_poly.pdbx_strand_id
1 'polypeptide(L)'
;NLGDLLDEDVLAETQPVVFIGPYEHHSNELSWRQSLAETVQVRLDAGGQIDLGHLEALLQDPRYDNRMRIGSFSAASNVTGMRSDVRAISSLLHKYGALACFDYAACAPYVDIDMNPEPAFEGDDPSIDAIFVSPHKFLGGPGSSGVLVFNERIYDRSLPPSVSAGGTVDYVGMTDQDFIGRIEEREKAGTPGVLQTLKAGLVFQIKDAVGTDVIATREHAHTCRALSRWAENDNIEVLGNPDPCSRVGIISFNVRDESGRYLHHKFLTVLLNDLFGIQSRAGCSCAGPYGHRLLNIDEPTSEKYRSAVKQGHCGLKPGWCRVGLHWVMDDAEADYVIDAVNFVAREGHHFLGLYDFDLATGTWSHRNAGGDLPEFSLDAALATDEGEPATLSLQLRQQLYRHYLAEAQKIADQLRNEPDAKLVSLEGELGDLQFFAM
;
A
#
# COMPACT_ATOMS: atom_id res chain seq x y z
N ASN A 1 0.82 14.64 -24.95
CA ASN A 1 -0.41 14.59 -24.17
C ASN A 1 -1.59 14.89 -25.11
N LEU A 2 -2.69 14.10 -25.02
CA LEU A 2 -3.88 14.36 -25.86
C LEU A 2 -4.47 15.75 -25.60
N GLY A 3 -4.36 16.26 -24.39
CA GLY A 3 -4.78 17.62 -24.02
C GLY A 3 -4.10 18.73 -24.82
N ASP A 4 -2.85 18.52 -25.25
CA ASP A 4 -2.11 19.50 -26.05
C ASP A 4 -2.65 19.65 -27.49
N LEU A 5 -3.56 18.76 -27.90
CA LEU A 5 -4.18 18.73 -29.22
C LEU A 5 -5.61 19.28 -29.23
N LEU A 6 -6.18 19.58 -28.06
CA LEU A 6 -7.53 20.10 -27.90
C LEU A 6 -7.47 21.59 -27.54
N ASP A 7 -8.50 22.34 -27.90
CA ASP A 7 -8.68 23.72 -27.50
C ASP A 7 -8.82 23.80 -25.98
N GLU A 8 -7.99 24.61 -25.33
CA GLU A 8 -7.94 24.71 -23.86
C GLU A 8 -9.28 25.17 -23.27
N ASP A 9 -10.00 26.06 -23.95
CA ASP A 9 -11.30 26.56 -23.49
C ASP A 9 -12.37 25.45 -23.55
N VAL A 10 -12.38 24.64 -24.63
CA VAL A 10 -13.29 23.49 -24.77
C VAL A 10 -12.97 22.41 -23.73
N LEU A 11 -11.69 22.17 -23.47
CA LEU A 11 -11.26 21.23 -22.44
C LEU A 11 -11.73 21.69 -21.05
N ALA A 12 -11.54 22.94 -20.70
CA ALA A 12 -11.88 23.48 -19.40
C ALA A 12 -13.38 23.31 -19.07
N GLU A 13 -14.25 23.39 -20.08
CA GLU A 13 -15.71 23.26 -19.92
C GLU A 13 -16.22 21.81 -19.95
N THR A 14 -15.50 20.90 -20.60
CA THR A 14 -16.02 19.54 -20.89
C THR A 14 -15.26 18.41 -20.24
N GLN A 15 -14.01 18.61 -19.84
CA GLN A 15 -13.19 17.56 -19.22
C GLN A 15 -13.84 17.03 -17.94
N PRO A 16 -13.82 15.72 -17.69
CA PRO A 16 -14.25 15.16 -16.42
C PRO A 16 -13.46 15.71 -15.24
N VAL A 17 -14.09 15.77 -14.08
CA VAL A 17 -13.43 16.10 -12.80
C VAL A 17 -13.33 14.84 -11.96
N VAL A 18 -12.15 14.52 -11.49
CA VAL A 18 -11.92 13.36 -10.61
C VAL A 18 -11.46 13.84 -9.24
N PHE A 19 -12.29 13.60 -8.25
CA PHE A 19 -11.95 13.82 -6.84
C PHE A 19 -11.21 12.61 -6.32
N ILE A 20 -9.98 12.80 -5.83
CA ILE A 20 -9.15 11.74 -5.26
C ILE A 20 -8.88 11.98 -3.78
N GLY A 21 -8.61 10.91 -3.05
CA GLY A 21 -8.25 10.97 -1.64
C GLY A 21 -6.83 11.48 -1.40
N PRO A 22 -6.50 11.77 -0.15
CA PRO A 22 -5.16 12.24 0.23
C PRO A 22 -4.14 11.12 0.37
N TYR A 23 -4.55 9.85 0.44
CA TYR A 23 -3.70 8.68 0.64
C TYR A 23 -3.81 7.63 -0.48
N GLU A 24 -4.00 8.12 -1.71
CA GLU A 24 -4.11 7.24 -2.86
C GLU A 24 -2.78 6.51 -3.15
N HIS A 25 -2.91 5.26 -3.56
CA HIS A 25 -1.82 4.57 -4.22
C HIS A 25 -1.57 5.21 -5.60
N HIS A 26 -0.32 5.25 -6.06
CA HIS A 26 0.02 5.83 -7.37
C HIS A 26 -0.87 5.30 -8.52
N SER A 27 -1.33 4.05 -8.45
CA SER A 27 -2.22 3.48 -9.48
C SER A 27 -3.59 4.16 -9.54
N ASN A 28 -4.09 4.67 -8.41
CA ASN A 28 -5.37 5.39 -8.36
C ASN A 28 -5.21 6.92 -8.46
N GLU A 29 -4.00 7.42 -8.63
CA GLU A 29 -3.71 8.85 -8.77
C GLU A 29 -3.11 9.17 -10.13
N LEU A 30 -2.02 8.48 -10.52
CA LEU A 30 -1.29 8.82 -11.75
C LEU A 30 -2.09 8.54 -13.03
N SER A 31 -2.95 7.53 -13.03
CA SER A 31 -3.84 7.24 -14.17
C SER A 31 -4.77 8.42 -14.46
N TRP A 32 -5.33 9.04 -13.41
CA TRP A 32 -6.18 10.22 -13.56
C TRP A 32 -5.37 11.46 -13.97
N ARG A 33 -4.22 11.71 -13.33
CA ARG A 33 -3.32 12.83 -13.68
C ARG A 33 -2.80 12.78 -15.13
N GLN A 34 -2.73 11.58 -15.72
CA GLN A 34 -2.28 11.38 -17.10
C GLN A 34 -3.44 11.26 -18.09
N SER A 35 -4.68 11.28 -17.60
CA SER A 35 -5.88 11.30 -18.44
C SER A 35 -6.24 12.73 -18.89
N LEU A 36 -7.39 12.88 -19.54
CA LEU A 36 -7.95 14.20 -19.88
C LEU A 36 -8.69 14.84 -18.68
N ALA A 37 -8.87 14.13 -17.57
CA ALA A 37 -9.61 14.64 -16.43
C ALA A 37 -8.81 15.67 -15.62
N GLU A 38 -9.50 16.64 -15.08
CA GLU A 38 -8.97 17.47 -13.99
C GLU A 38 -8.98 16.67 -12.69
N THR A 39 -7.83 16.59 -12.03
CA THR A 39 -7.71 15.84 -10.76
C THR A 39 -7.71 16.80 -9.58
N VAL A 40 -8.66 16.64 -8.68
CA VAL A 40 -8.85 17.49 -7.48
C VAL A 40 -8.68 16.65 -6.23
N GLN A 41 -7.73 17.03 -5.36
CA GLN A 41 -7.46 16.29 -4.13
C GLN A 41 -8.34 16.78 -2.97
N VAL A 42 -9.03 15.84 -2.32
CA VAL A 42 -9.75 16.07 -1.06
C VAL A 42 -8.77 16.09 0.10
N ARG A 43 -9.03 16.90 1.13
CA ARG A 43 -8.19 17.00 2.32
C ARG A 43 -8.46 15.87 3.31
N LEU A 44 -7.54 15.69 4.26
CA LEU A 44 -7.77 14.92 5.48
C LEU A 44 -8.51 15.78 6.50
N ASP A 45 -9.36 15.13 7.27
CA ASP A 45 -9.89 15.68 8.51
C ASP A 45 -8.85 15.60 9.67
N ALA A 46 -9.23 16.05 10.85
CA ALA A 46 -8.38 15.99 12.05
C ALA A 46 -8.09 14.54 12.53
N GLY A 47 -8.92 13.58 12.15
CA GLY A 47 -8.75 12.15 12.45
C GLY A 47 -7.86 11.43 11.45
N GLY A 48 -7.41 12.10 10.39
CA GLY A 48 -6.61 11.50 9.32
C GLY A 48 -7.44 10.71 8.30
N GLN A 49 -8.74 10.96 8.23
CA GLN A 49 -9.66 10.39 7.24
C GLN A 49 -9.99 11.40 6.13
N ILE A 50 -10.72 10.97 5.11
CA ILE A 50 -11.20 11.85 4.05
C ILE A 50 -12.19 12.86 4.65
N ASP A 51 -11.92 14.14 4.48
CA ASP A 51 -12.76 15.24 4.96
C ASP A 51 -14.04 15.33 4.10
N LEU A 52 -15.14 14.77 4.60
CA LEU A 52 -16.45 14.79 3.91
C LEU A 52 -16.97 16.21 3.72
N GLY A 53 -16.71 17.12 4.66
CA GLY A 53 -17.12 18.52 4.53
C GLY A 53 -16.38 19.24 3.38
N HIS A 54 -15.09 18.94 3.22
CA HIS A 54 -14.33 19.45 2.09
C HIS A 54 -14.78 18.82 0.76
N LEU A 55 -15.07 17.51 0.74
CA LEU A 55 -15.60 16.85 -0.44
C LEU A 55 -16.95 17.47 -0.84
N GLU A 56 -17.85 17.71 0.11
CA GLU A 56 -19.14 18.34 -0.16
C GLU A 56 -18.97 19.76 -0.73
N ALA A 57 -18.05 20.55 -0.17
CA ALA A 57 -17.76 21.89 -0.67
C ALA A 57 -17.22 21.87 -2.11
N LEU A 58 -16.37 20.89 -2.46
CA LEU A 58 -15.89 20.70 -3.82
C LEU A 58 -17.00 20.27 -4.78
N LEU A 59 -17.91 19.38 -4.35
CA LEU A 59 -19.04 18.92 -5.16
C LEU A 59 -20.07 20.05 -5.42
N GLN A 60 -20.12 21.07 -4.57
CA GLN A 60 -20.95 22.26 -4.72
C GLN A 60 -20.25 23.40 -5.47
N ASP A 61 -19.00 23.25 -5.87
CA ASP A 61 -18.26 24.32 -6.54
C ASP A 61 -18.79 24.52 -7.97
N PRO A 62 -19.26 25.72 -8.33
CA PRO A 62 -19.81 25.99 -9.66
C PRO A 62 -18.83 25.73 -10.83
N ARG A 63 -17.52 25.71 -10.57
CA ARG A 63 -16.51 25.39 -11.59
C ARG A 63 -16.69 23.96 -12.17
N TYR A 64 -17.37 23.10 -11.45
CA TYR A 64 -17.57 21.71 -11.82
C TYR A 64 -19.01 21.38 -12.25
N ASP A 65 -19.86 22.41 -12.35
CA ASP A 65 -21.22 22.25 -12.85
C ASP A 65 -21.21 21.78 -14.31
N ASN A 66 -22.16 20.91 -14.67
CA ASN A 66 -22.32 20.31 -16.00
C ASN A 66 -21.15 19.47 -16.51
N ARG A 67 -20.16 19.20 -15.68
CA ARG A 67 -19.05 18.29 -15.98
C ARG A 67 -19.30 16.90 -15.40
N MET A 68 -18.80 15.85 -16.04
CA MET A 68 -18.79 14.52 -15.44
C MET A 68 -17.92 14.55 -14.20
N ARG A 69 -18.48 14.15 -13.05
CA ARG A 69 -17.79 14.12 -11.76
C ARG A 69 -17.61 12.68 -11.29
N ILE A 70 -16.40 12.33 -10.88
CA ILE A 70 -16.02 11.00 -10.44
C ILE A 70 -15.30 11.14 -9.10
N GLY A 71 -15.74 10.43 -8.06
CA GLY A 71 -14.94 10.19 -6.87
C GLY A 71 -14.15 8.90 -7.04
N SER A 72 -12.84 8.95 -6.90
CA SER A 72 -11.98 7.76 -6.95
C SER A 72 -11.08 7.71 -5.72
N PHE A 73 -11.47 6.87 -4.75
CA PHE A 73 -10.88 6.87 -3.41
C PHE A 73 -10.34 5.50 -3.03
N SER A 74 -9.23 5.46 -2.29
CA SER A 74 -8.80 4.23 -1.64
C SER A 74 -9.75 3.87 -0.50
N ALA A 75 -10.28 2.64 -0.50
CA ALA A 75 -11.11 2.13 0.60
C ALA A 75 -10.30 1.94 1.90
N ALA A 76 -8.99 1.75 1.77
CA ALA A 76 -8.05 1.89 2.88
C ALA A 76 -6.66 2.27 2.39
N SER A 77 -5.93 3.04 3.19
CA SER A 77 -4.55 3.40 2.91
C SER A 77 -3.62 2.18 2.95
N ASN A 78 -2.84 1.97 1.89
CA ASN A 78 -1.79 0.95 1.86
C ASN A 78 -0.55 1.33 2.70
N VAL A 79 -0.52 2.53 3.26
CA VAL A 79 0.55 3.04 4.13
C VAL A 79 0.16 2.88 5.60
N THR A 80 -0.89 3.58 6.01
CA THR A 80 -1.31 3.66 7.42
C THR A 80 -2.35 2.63 7.80
N GLY A 81 -2.95 1.93 6.83
CA GLY A 81 -4.08 1.04 7.07
C GLY A 81 -5.41 1.75 7.34
N MET A 82 -5.43 3.09 7.39
CA MET A 82 -6.63 3.88 7.65
C MET A 82 -7.74 3.53 6.66
N ARG A 83 -8.94 3.23 7.17
CA ARG A 83 -10.12 2.88 6.37
C ARG A 83 -10.91 4.14 6.05
N SER A 84 -11.39 4.23 4.81
CA SER A 84 -12.34 5.24 4.38
C SER A 84 -13.78 4.82 4.74
N ASP A 85 -14.62 5.77 5.07
CA ASP A 85 -16.07 5.54 5.18
C ASP A 85 -16.68 5.52 3.75
N VAL A 86 -16.52 4.36 3.09
CA VAL A 86 -16.97 4.14 1.71
C VAL A 86 -18.44 4.48 1.55
N ARG A 87 -19.27 4.10 2.52
CA ARG A 87 -20.72 4.32 2.48
C ARG A 87 -21.06 5.81 2.50
N ALA A 88 -20.50 6.55 3.45
CA ALA A 88 -20.76 7.98 3.55
C ALA A 88 -20.22 8.76 2.33
N ILE A 89 -19.06 8.35 1.80
CA ILE A 89 -18.48 8.94 0.59
C ILE A 89 -19.36 8.67 -0.63
N SER A 90 -19.85 7.44 -0.82
CA SER A 90 -20.73 7.08 -1.94
C SER A 90 -22.05 7.87 -1.89
N SER A 91 -22.72 7.88 -0.73
CA SER A 91 -23.96 8.66 -0.53
C SER A 91 -23.76 10.14 -0.85
N LEU A 92 -22.63 10.71 -0.44
CA LEU A 92 -22.32 12.11 -0.70
C LEU A 92 -22.06 12.36 -2.20
N LEU A 93 -21.31 11.50 -2.86
CA LEU A 93 -21.06 11.59 -4.30
C LEU A 93 -22.36 11.52 -5.09
N HIS A 94 -23.21 10.53 -4.82
CA HIS A 94 -24.46 10.34 -5.53
C HIS A 94 -25.47 11.46 -5.27
N LYS A 95 -25.51 12.02 -4.06
CA LYS A 95 -26.31 13.21 -3.74
C LYS A 95 -26.05 14.37 -4.72
N TYR A 96 -24.83 14.48 -5.23
CA TYR A 96 -24.42 15.50 -6.19
C TYR A 96 -24.24 14.98 -7.62
N GLY A 97 -24.70 13.76 -7.93
CA GLY A 97 -24.66 13.17 -9.27
C GLY A 97 -23.24 12.81 -9.74
N ALA A 98 -22.32 12.57 -8.82
CA ALA A 98 -20.98 12.08 -9.11
C ALA A 98 -20.91 10.55 -9.01
N LEU A 99 -20.02 9.91 -9.76
CA LEU A 99 -19.76 8.47 -9.67
C LEU A 99 -18.89 8.13 -8.47
N ALA A 100 -19.15 6.98 -7.84
CA ALA A 100 -18.44 6.49 -6.67
C ALA A 100 -17.57 5.27 -7.01
N CYS A 101 -16.25 5.47 -7.15
CA CYS A 101 -15.27 4.44 -7.47
C CYS A 101 -14.28 4.25 -6.32
N PHE A 102 -13.94 2.98 -6.00
CA PHE A 102 -13.04 2.70 -4.88
C PHE A 102 -11.94 1.70 -5.22
N ASP A 103 -10.71 2.05 -4.81
CA ASP A 103 -9.57 1.14 -4.81
C ASP A 103 -9.55 0.31 -3.50
N TYR A 104 -9.94 -0.94 -3.62
CA TYR A 104 -9.91 -1.92 -2.55
C TYR A 104 -8.62 -2.73 -2.49
N ALA A 105 -7.63 -2.43 -3.32
CA ALA A 105 -6.42 -3.25 -3.44
C ALA A 105 -5.69 -3.47 -2.11
N ALA A 106 -5.76 -2.53 -1.15
CA ALA A 106 -5.12 -2.66 0.14
C ALA A 106 -5.93 -3.49 1.15
N CYS A 107 -7.24 -3.40 1.13
CA CYS A 107 -8.11 -3.97 2.18
C CYS A 107 -9.05 -5.08 1.73
N ALA A 108 -9.23 -5.32 0.43
CA ALA A 108 -10.11 -6.39 -0.06
C ALA A 108 -9.86 -7.78 0.57
N PRO A 109 -8.63 -8.18 0.93
CA PRO A 109 -8.40 -9.45 1.62
C PRO A 109 -9.04 -9.53 3.02
N TYR A 110 -9.34 -8.39 3.64
CA TYR A 110 -9.62 -8.29 5.07
C TYR A 110 -11.04 -7.84 5.41
N VAL A 111 -11.69 -7.08 4.51
CA VAL A 111 -12.99 -6.47 4.77
C VAL A 111 -14.08 -7.10 3.92
N ASP A 112 -15.31 -6.99 4.40
CA ASP A 112 -16.47 -7.25 3.55
C ASP A 112 -16.65 -6.13 2.51
N ILE A 113 -17.14 -6.50 1.32
CA ILE A 113 -17.37 -5.57 0.22
C ILE A 113 -18.80 -5.77 -0.29
N ASP A 114 -19.65 -4.81 0.02
CA ASP A 114 -21.00 -4.73 -0.49
C ASP A 114 -21.10 -3.52 -1.44
N MET A 115 -21.35 -3.79 -2.72
CA MET A 115 -21.49 -2.73 -3.73
C MET A 115 -22.92 -2.12 -3.74
N ASN A 116 -23.88 -2.76 -3.10
CA ASN A 116 -25.27 -2.32 -3.10
C ASN A 116 -25.85 -2.35 -1.67
N PRO A 117 -25.22 -1.63 -0.71
CA PRO A 117 -25.71 -1.64 0.65
C PRO A 117 -27.07 -0.97 0.77
N GLU A 118 -27.88 -1.42 1.73
CA GLU A 118 -29.21 -0.84 1.97
C GLU A 118 -29.10 0.65 2.33
N PRO A 119 -29.95 1.51 1.72
CA PRO A 119 -30.00 2.94 2.05
C PRO A 119 -30.29 3.16 3.55
N ALA A 120 -29.68 4.21 4.13
CA ALA A 120 -29.92 4.56 5.53
C ALA A 120 -31.25 5.32 5.75
N PHE A 121 -31.72 6.03 4.71
CA PHE A 121 -32.96 6.80 4.69
C PHE A 121 -33.45 6.94 3.23
N GLU A 122 -34.69 7.42 3.08
CA GLU A 122 -35.28 7.63 1.74
C GLU A 122 -34.51 8.68 0.95
N GLY A 123 -34.04 8.30 -0.25
CA GLY A 123 -33.23 9.15 -1.13
C GLY A 123 -31.71 9.02 -0.93
N ASP A 124 -31.27 8.21 0.02
CA ASP A 124 -29.86 7.84 0.16
C ASP A 124 -29.45 6.80 -0.91
N ASP A 125 -28.31 6.98 -1.54
CA ASP A 125 -27.71 5.99 -2.47
C ASP A 125 -26.26 5.70 -2.08
N PRO A 126 -26.03 4.73 -1.18
CA PRO A 126 -24.70 4.32 -0.75
C PRO A 126 -24.05 3.29 -1.68
N SER A 127 -24.63 3.00 -2.84
CA SER A 127 -24.09 2.03 -3.80
C SER A 127 -22.73 2.46 -4.33
N ILE A 128 -22.00 1.50 -4.86
CA ILE A 128 -20.66 1.73 -5.44
C ILE A 128 -20.74 1.51 -6.96
N ASP A 129 -20.22 2.45 -7.74
CA ASP A 129 -20.18 2.33 -9.20
C ASP A 129 -19.08 1.43 -9.70
N ALA A 130 -17.90 1.49 -9.10
CA ALA A 130 -16.79 0.61 -9.48
C ALA A 130 -15.84 0.33 -8.31
N ILE A 131 -15.28 -0.89 -8.30
CA ILE A 131 -14.21 -1.27 -7.39
C ILE A 131 -13.05 -1.89 -8.15
N PHE A 132 -11.84 -1.58 -7.69
CA PHE A 132 -10.58 -2.14 -8.18
C PHE A 132 -10.00 -3.07 -7.12
N VAL A 133 -9.79 -4.35 -7.49
CA VAL A 133 -9.33 -5.37 -6.55
C VAL A 133 -8.06 -6.04 -7.05
N SER A 134 -7.13 -6.27 -6.13
CA SER A 134 -5.86 -6.97 -6.38
C SER A 134 -5.84 -8.35 -5.71
N PRO A 135 -6.41 -9.40 -6.33
CA PRO A 135 -6.46 -10.73 -5.71
C PRO A 135 -5.09 -11.33 -5.39
N HIS A 136 -4.01 -10.85 -6.03
CA HIS A 136 -2.65 -11.27 -5.70
C HIS A 136 -2.20 -10.90 -4.28
N LYS A 137 -2.94 -10.03 -3.57
CA LYS A 137 -2.70 -9.67 -2.16
C LYS A 137 -3.45 -10.55 -1.17
N PHE A 138 -4.37 -11.39 -1.63
CA PHE A 138 -5.06 -12.37 -0.81
C PHE A 138 -4.14 -13.55 -0.48
N LEU A 139 -4.48 -14.29 0.56
CA LEU A 139 -3.80 -15.55 0.89
C LEU A 139 -3.84 -16.51 -0.32
N GLY A 140 -2.67 -16.97 -0.76
CA GLY A 140 -2.55 -17.84 -1.94
C GLY A 140 -2.67 -17.10 -3.29
N GLY A 141 -2.82 -15.78 -3.28
CA GLY A 141 -3.10 -14.97 -4.47
C GLY A 141 -1.95 -14.59 -5.41
N PRO A 142 -0.66 -14.64 -5.05
CA PRO A 142 0.40 -14.23 -5.97
C PRO A 142 0.28 -14.86 -7.34
N GLY A 143 0.37 -14.03 -8.39
CA GLY A 143 0.20 -14.44 -9.79
C GLY A 143 -1.25 -14.52 -10.30
N SER A 144 -2.26 -14.11 -9.50
CA SER A 144 -3.65 -13.98 -9.95
C SER A 144 -3.88 -12.72 -10.79
N SER A 145 -4.96 -12.73 -11.58
CA SER A 145 -5.41 -11.55 -12.34
C SER A 145 -5.97 -10.47 -11.42
N GLY A 146 -5.80 -9.19 -11.79
CA GLY A 146 -6.58 -8.10 -11.21
C GLY A 146 -8.07 -8.21 -11.58
N VAL A 147 -8.92 -7.60 -10.76
CA VAL A 147 -10.38 -7.63 -10.95
C VAL A 147 -10.92 -6.20 -10.88
N LEU A 148 -11.72 -5.84 -11.89
CA LEU A 148 -12.57 -4.67 -11.93
C LEU A 148 -14.02 -5.14 -11.86
N VAL A 149 -14.79 -4.66 -10.88
CA VAL A 149 -16.24 -4.85 -10.80
C VAL A 149 -16.88 -3.48 -10.90
N PHE A 150 -17.87 -3.34 -11.77
CA PHE A 150 -18.56 -2.07 -11.93
C PHE A 150 -20.04 -2.25 -12.22
N ASN A 151 -20.82 -1.23 -11.92
CA ASN A 151 -22.23 -1.18 -12.23
C ASN A 151 -22.45 -0.93 -13.72
N GLU A 152 -23.26 -1.75 -14.37
CA GLU A 152 -23.55 -1.66 -15.81
C GLU A 152 -24.06 -0.26 -16.24
N ARG A 153 -24.68 0.50 -15.33
CA ARG A 153 -25.20 1.86 -15.60
C ARG A 153 -24.13 2.85 -16.10
N ILE A 154 -22.84 2.60 -15.76
CA ILE A 154 -21.73 3.48 -16.14
C ILE A 154 -21.07 3.06 -17.47
N TYR A 155 -21.51 1.94 -18.08
CA TYR A 155 -20.92 1.43 -19.30
C TYR A 155 -21.67 1.88 -20.53
N ASP A 156 -21.00 2.63 -21.43
CA ASP A 156 -21.57 3.06 -22.69
C ASP A 156 -21.35 2.02 -23.79
N ARG A 157 -22.40 1.28 -24.10
CA ARG A 157 -22.38 0.25 -25.15
C ARG A 157 -22.24 0.81 -26.59
N SER A 158 -22.45 2.11 -26.78
CA SER A 158 -22.28 2.76 -28.09
C SER A 158 -20.83 2.96 -28.46
N LEU A 159 -19.92 2.98 -27.48
CA LEU A 159 -18.49 3.11 -27.70
C LEU A 159 -17.87 1.73 -28.02
N PRO A 160 -16.75 1.67 -28.76
CA PRO A 160 -16.00 0.43 -28.90
C PRO A 160 -15.44 -0.02 -27.54
N PRO A 161 -15.07 -1.32 -27.37
CA PRO A 161 -14.39 -1.77 -26.15
C PRO A 161 -13.07 -1.01 -25.95
N SER A 162 -12.61 -0.95 -24.70
CA SER A 162 -11.37 -0.25 -24.33
C SER A 162 -10.15 -0.71 -25.13
N VAL A 163 -10.13 -1.99 -25.51
CA VAL A 163 -9.16 -2.57 -26.45
C VAL A 163 -9.89 -3.45 -27.45
N SER A 164 -9.99 -3.00 -28.69
CA SER A 164 -10.57 -3.77 -29.79
C SER A 164 -9.55 -4.80 -30.30
N ALA A 165 -9.84 -6.10 -30.10
CA ALA A 165 -8.94 -7.18 -30.47
C ALA A 165 -9.70 -8.51 -30.66
N GLY A 166 -8.97 -9.59 -30.98
CA GLY A 166 -9.54 -10.93 -31.00
C GLY A 166 -10.16 -11.30 -29.64
N GLY A 167 -11.32 -11.94 -29.66
CA GLY A 167 -12.10 -12.29 -28.49
C GLY A 167 -13.11 -11.23 -28.04
N THR A 168 -13.13 -10.02 -28.66
CA THR A 168 -14.07 -8.95 -28.32
C THR A 168 -15.18 -8.78 -29.35
N VAL A 169 -15.16 -9.57 -30.42
CA VAL A 169 -16.03 -9.46 -31.61
C VAL A 169 -16.80 -10.73 -31.87
N ASP A 170 -18.05 -10.61 -32.30
CA ASP A 170 -18.89 -11.68 -32.84
C ASP A 170 -18.61 -11.90 -34.34
N TYR A 171 -18.35 -10.81 -35.06
CA TYR A 171 -18.09 -10.86 -36.52
C TYR A 171 -17.13 -9.74 -36.94
N VAL A 172 -16.28 -10.04 -37.90
CA VAL A 172 -15.40 -9.04 -38.55
C VAL A 172 -15.55 -9.18 -40.06
N GLY A 173 -16.05 -8.14 -40.70
CA GLY A 173 -16.13 -8.01 -42.16
C GLY A 173 -14.85 -7.43 -42.75
N MET A 174 -14.93 -7.04 -44.03
CA MET A 174 -13.80 -6.37 -44.69
C MET A 174 -13.63 -4.91 -44.28
N THR A 175 -14.70 -4.27 -43.81
CA THR A 175 -14.76 -2.82 -43.53
C THR A 175 -15.43 -2.50 -42.22
N ASP A 176 -16.06 -3.46 -41.56
CA ASP A 176 -16.87 -3.30 -40.35
C ASP A 176 -16.71 -4.50 -39.38
N GLN A 177 -17.19 -4.35 -38.19
CA GLN A 177 -17.16 -5.38 -37.15
C GLN A 177 -18.34 -5.23 -36.19
N ASP A 178 -18.79 -6.37 -35.66
CA ASP A 178 -19.77 -6.45 -34.58
C ASP A 178 -19.10 -6.89 -33.29
N PHE A 179 -19.23 -6.08 -32.23
CA PHE A 179 -18.67 -6.41 -30.91
C PHE A 179 -19.63 -7.28 -30.11
N ILE A 180 -19.08 -8.18 -29.30
CA ILE A 180 -19.81 -9.06 -28.39
C ILE A 180 -20.72 -8.21 -27.47
N GLY A 181 -21.95 -8.70 -27.26
CA GLY A 181 -22.93 -8.01 -26.44
C GLY A 181 -22.67 -8.10 -24.93
N ARG A 182 -22.00 -9.16 -24.44
CA ARG A 182 -21.66 -9.34 -23.02
C ARG A 182 -20.44 -8.50 -22.65
N ILE A 183 -20.58 -7.61 -21.66
CA ILE A 183 -19.54 -6.64 -21.28
C ILE A 183 -18.24 -7.34 -20.89
N GLU A 184 -18.32 -8.39 -20.06
CA GLU A 184 -17.13 -9.10 -19.57
C GLU A 184 -16.31 -9.77 -20.69
N GLU A 185 -16.97 -10.19 -21.75
CA GLU A 185 -16.30 -10.76 -22.93
C GLU A 185 -15.80 -9.66 -23.85
N ARG A 186 -16.63 -8.63 -24.07
CA ARG A 186 -16.32 -7.45 -24.90
C ARG A 186 -15.08 -6.71 -24.40
N GLU A 187 -14.88 -6.58 -23.08
CA GLU A 187 -13.74 -5.88 -22.49
C GLU A 187 -12.51 -6.77 -22.26
N LYS A 188 -12.59 -8.04 -22.65
CA LYS A 188 -11.48 -8.99 -22.51
C LYS A 188 -10.79 -9.26 -23.84
N ALA A 189 -9.82 -8.42 -24.17
CA ALA A 189 -9.05 -8.52 -25.40
C ALA A 189 -8.07 -9.71 -25.36
N GLY A 190 -8.11 -10.56 -26.39
CA GLY A 190 -7.24 -11.73 -26.53
C GLY A 190 -7.58 -12.87 -25.57
N THR A 191 -6.76 -13.91 -25.57
CA THR A 191 -6.93 -15.08 -24.69
C THR A 191 -6.63 -14.68 -23.25
N PRO A 192 -7.57 -14.87 -22.31
CA PRO A 192 -7.33 -14.51 -20.90
C PRO A 192 -6.30 -15.45 -20.26
N GLY A 193 -5.66 -14.97 -19.21
CA GLY A 193 -4.84 -15.79 -18.34
C GLY A 193 -5.73 -16.74 -17.53
N VAL A 194 -6.03 -17.92 -18.06
CA VAL A 194 -7.00 -18.85 -17.48
C VAL A 194 -6.63 -19.26 -16.05
N LEU A 195 -5.37 -19.66 -15.83
CA LEU A 195 -4.88 -20.06 -14.50
C LEU A 195 -4.89 -18.87 -13.52
N GLN A 196 -4.53 -17.68 -13.98
CA GLN A 196 -4.56 -16.47 -13.19
C GLN A 196 -5.98 -16.10 -12.75
N THR A 197 -6.96 -16.27 -13.65
CA THR A 197 -8.39 -16.03 -13.36
C THR A 197 -8.94 -17.08 -12.38
N LEU A 198 -8.62 -18.37 -12.60
CA LEU A 198 -9.00 -19.43 -11.67
C LEU A 198 -8.43 -19.19 -10.27
N LYS A 199 -7.14 -18.80 -10.19
CA LYS A 199 -6.50 -18.45 -8.92
C LYS A 199 -7.20 -17.27 -8.23
N ALA A 200 -7.61 -16.22 -8.99
CA ALA A 200 -8.39 -15.12 -8.44
C ALA A 200 -9.71 -15.62 -7.83
N GLY A 201 -10.44 -16.51 -8.52
CA GLY A 201 -11.66 -17.09 -7.98
C GLY A 201 -11.43 -17.92 -6.70
N LEU A 202 -10.37 -18.74 -6.67
CA LEU A 202 -10.03 -19.57 -5.51
C LEU A 202 -9.71 -18.74 -4.25
N VAL A 203 -9.02 -17.61 -4.37
CA VAL A 203 -8.68 -16.80 -3.19
C VAL A 203 -9.89 -16.10 -2.60
N PHE A 204 -10.88 -15.73 -3.42
CA PHE A 204 -12.19 -15.27 -2.90
C PHE A 204 -12.91 -16.39 -2.14
N GLN A 205 -12.91 -17.62 -2.67
CA GLN A 205 -13.50 -18.77 -1.98
C GLN A 205 -12.81 -19.07 -0.64
N ILE A 206 -11.48 -18.91 -0.56
CA ILE A 206 -10.74 -19.04 0.71
C ILE A 206 -11.20 -17.96 1.70
N LYS A 207 -11.30 -16.71 1.26
CA LYS A 207 -11.77 -15.60 2.10
C LYS A 207 -13.19 -15.88 2.63
N ASP A 208 -14.11 -16.31 1.76
CA ASP A 208 -15.49 -16.63 2.12
C ASP A 208 -15.56 -17.81 3.10
N ALA A 209 -14.75 -18.86 2.87
CA ALA A 209 -14.70 -20.02 3.75
C ALA A 209 -14.17 -19.71 5.15
N VAL A 210 -13.27 -18.74 5.28
CA VAL A 210 -12.77 -18.24 6.59
C VAL A 210 -13.80 -17.32 7.24
N GLY A 211 -14.45 -16.46 6.46
CA GLY A 211 -15.39 -15.46 6.91
C GLY A 211 -14.71 -14.15 7.31
N THR A 212 -15.27 -13.04 6.85
CA THR A 212 -14.73 -11.68 7.10
C THR A 212 -14.75 -11.29 8.58
N ASP A 213 -15.71 -11.79 9.36
CA ASP A 213 -15.79 -11.55 10.81
C ASP A 213 -14.62 -12.17 11.56
N VAL A 214 -14.22 -13.40 11.19
CA VAL A 214 -13.05 -14.07 11.77
C VAL A 214 -11.78 -13.33 11.41
N ILE A 215 -11.63 -12.94 10.14
CA ILE A 215 -10.49 -12.17 9.63
C ILE A 215 -10.37 -10.85 10.40
N ALA A 216 -11.44 -10.06 10.45
CA ALA A 216 -11.47 -8.76 11.11
C ALA A 216 -11.18 -8.87 12.61
N THR A 217 -11.77 -9.86 13.31
CA THR A 217 -11.56 -10.06 14.75
C THR A 217 -10.09 -10.35 15.07
N ARG A 218 -9.46 -11.25 14.33
CA ARG A 218 -8.06 -11.62 14.55
C ARG A 218 -7.10 -10.48 14.21
N GLU A 219 -7.29 -9.86 13.05
CA GLU A 219 -6.46 -8.74 12.61
C GLU A 219 -6.55 -7.55 13.58
N HIS A 220 -7.77 -7.24 14.04
CA HIS A 220 -8.00 -6.19 15.03
C HIS A 220 -7.30 -6.50 16.35
N ALA A 221 -7.39 -7.75 16.86
CA ALA A 221 -6.72 -8.16 18.09
C ALA A 221 -5.19 -8.00 18.00
N HIS A 222 -4.58 -8.44 16.88
CA HIS A 222 -3.14 -8.27 16.65
C HIS A 222 -2.75 -6.79 16.54
N THR A 223 -3.55 -5.99 15.84
CA THR A 223 -3.33 -4.55 15.65
C THR A 223 -3.41 -3.79 16.98
N CYS A 224 -4.44 -4.06 17.80
CA CYS A 224 -4.57 -3.49 19.14
C CYS A 224 -3.33 -3.79 19.99
N ARG A 225 -2.89 -5.04 19.99
CA ARG A 225 -1.73 -5.49 20.79
C ARG A 225 -0.45 -4.78 20.35
N ALA A 226 -0.22 -4.67 19.04
CA ALA A 226 0.95 -3.98 18.50
C ALA A 226 0.97 -2.50 18.86
N LEU A 227 -0.12 -1.80 18.57
CA LEU A 227 -0.22 -0.36 18.82
C LEU A 227 -0.10 -0.02 20.30
N SER A 228 -0.74 -0.82 21.19
CA SER A 228 -0.63 -0.63 22.63
C SER A 228 0.82 -0.81 23.13
N ARG A 229 1.52 -1.85 22.67
CA ARG A 229 2.90 -2.12 23.10
C ARG A 229 3.92 -1.16 22.50
N TRP A 230 3.69 -0.69 21.27
CA TRP A 230 4.57 0.31 20.64
C TRP A 230 4.34 1.72 21.18
N ALA A 231 3.15 2.03 21.66
CA ALA A 231 2.88 3.31 22.32
C ALA A 231 3.68 3.51 23.64
N GLU A 232 4.20 2.41 24.23
CA GLU A 232 5.08 2.45 25.41
C GLU A 232 6.56 2.70 25.06
N ASN A 233 6.89 2.81 23.76
CA ASN A 233 8.24 2.99 23.26
C ASN A 233 8.36 4.32 22.49
N ASP A 234 8.89 5.33 23.15
CA ASP A 234 9.03 6.70 22.61
C ASP A 234 9.88 6.78 21.34
N ASN A 235 10.67 5.74 21.06
CA ASN A 235 11.47 5.67 19.83
C ASN A 235 10.65 5.28 18.59
N ILE A 236 9.43 4.76 18.77
CA ILE A 236 8.56 4.34 17.66
C ILE A 236 7.55 5.44 17.34
N GLU A 237 7.61 5.95 16.13
CA GLU A 237 6.61 6.87 15.58
C GLU A 237 5.70 6.11 14.62
N VAL A 238 4.49 5.75 15.05
CA VAL A 238 3.48 5.13 14.19
C VAL A 238 2.86 6.20 13.30
N LEU A 239 2.83 5.94 11.98
CA LEU A 239 2.27 6.88 11.01
C LEU A 239 0.74 6.76 10.92
N GLY A 240 0.08 7.90 10.83
CA GLY A 240 -1.38 8.02 10.79
C GLY A 240 -2.03 7.91 12.17
N ASN A 241 -3.36 7.86 12.20
CA ASN A 241 -4.11 7.72 13.45
C ASN A 241 -3.85 6.34 14.09
N PRO A 242 -3.40 6.26 15.34
CA PRO A 242 -3.11 5.00 16.01
C PRO A 242 -4.35 4.23 16.49
N ASP A 243 -5.57 4.74 16.29
CA ASP A 243 -6.79 4.04 16.68
C ASP A 243 -6.96 2.74 15.86
N PRO A 244 -6.93 1.55 16.50
CA PRO A 244 -7.05 0.28 15.81
C PRO A 244 -8.44 0.05 15.19
N CYS A 245 -9.49 0.75 15.65
CA CYS A 245 -10.83 0.61 15.12
C CYS A 245 -10.98 1.23 13.72
N SER A 246 -10.13 2.20 13.40
CA SER A 246 -10.19 2.96 12.16
C SER A 246 -9.28 2.42 11.05
N ARG A 247 -8.61 1.25 11.26
CA ARG A 247 -7.59 0.75 10.33
C ARG A 247 -7.62 -0.77 10.16
N VAL A 248 -6.99 -1.24 9.10
CA VAL A 248 -6.61 -2.65 8.89
C VAL A 248 -5.21 -2.90 9.44
N GLY A 249 -4.79 -4.16 9.55
CA GLY A 249 -3.51 -4.59 10.14
C GLY A 249 -2.24 -4.19 9.36
N ILE A 250 -2.29 -3.08 8.62
CA ILE A 250 -1.16 -2.46 7.93
C ILE A 250 -0.64 -1.33 8.80
N ILE A 251 0.62 -1.42 9.28
CA ILE A 251 1.20 -0.43 10.16
C ILE A 251 2.53 0.04 9.60
N SER A 252 2.62 1.34 9.30
CA SER A 252 3.87 2.02 8.96
C SER A 252 4.38 2.79 10.16
N PHE A 253 5.70 2.78 10.33
CA PHE A 253 6.35 3.45 11.44
C PHE A 253 7.76 3.89 11.08
N ASN A 254 8.26 4.87 11.80
CA ASN A 254 9.65 5.27 11.84
C ASN A 254 10.23 5.02 13.24
N VAL A 255 11.55 4.89 13.32
CA VAL A 255 12.27 4.70 14.59
C VAL A 255 13.29 5.81 14.74
N ARG A 256 13.37 6.39 15.94
CA ARG A 256 14.38 7.38 16.32
C ARG A 256 15.43 6.77 17.24
N ASP A 257 16.66 7.22 17.09
CA ASP A 257 17.72 6.93 18.05
C ASP A 257 17.56 7.80 19.33
N GLU A 258 18.39 7.58 20.33
CA GLU A 258 18.40 8.35 21.59
C GLU A 258 18.68 9.86 21.37
N SER A 259 19.29 10.24 20.26
CA SER A 259 19.54 11.64 19.89
C SER A 259 18.36 12.30 19.15
N GLY A 260 17.28 11.53 18.89
CA GLY A 260 16.11 11.95 18.17
C GLY A 260 16.22 11.89 16.64
N ARG A 261 17.32 11.36 16.08
CA ARG A 261 17.48 11.16 14.63
C ARG A 261 16.80 9.87 14.21
N TYR A 262 16.24 9.86 13.02
CA TYR A 262 15.67 8.64 12.47
C TYR A 262 16.75 7.61 12.13
N LEU A 263 16.46 6.35 12.33
CA LEU A 263 17.14 5.24 11.67
C LEU A 263 16.58 5.11 10.24
N HIS A 264 17.47 4.88 9.28
CA HIS A 264 17.05 4.76 7.89
C HIS A 264 16.06 3.60 7.70
N HIS A 265 14.92 3.85 7.05
CA HIS A 265 13.84 2.87 6.93
C HIS A 265 14.28 1.53 6.30
N LYS A 266 15.23 1.54 5.35
CA LYS A 266 15.79 0.29 4.81
C LYS A 266 16.72 -0.42 5.80
N PHE A 267 17.40 0.33 6.68
CA PHE A 267 18.18 -0.27 7.75
C PHE A 267 17.29 -1.03 8.73
N LEU A 268 16.13 -0.47 9.10
CA LEU A 268 15.15 -1.17 9.94
C LEU A 268 14.71 -2.50 9.31
N THR A 269 14.45 -2.51 7.99
CA THR A 269 14.04 -3.76 7.30
C THR A 269 15.17 -4.78 7.24
N VAL A 270 16.40 -4.34 7.08
CA VAL A 270 17.56 -5.23 7.09
C VAL A 270 17.76 -5.83 8.49
N LEU A 271 17.70 -5.03 9.55
CA LEU A 271 17.81 -5.54 10.92
C LEU A 271 16.70 -6.54 11.27
N LEU A 272 15.45 -6.24 10.89
CA LEU A 272 14.32 -7.17 11.12
C LEU A 272 14.53 -8.49 10.37
N ASN A 273 15.11 -8.45 9.17
CA ASN A 273 15.43 -9.65 8.42
C ASN A 273 16.61 -10.43 9.03
N ASP A 274 17.73 -9.74 9.28
CA ASP A 274 18.98 -10.39 9.65
C ASP A 274 18.97 -10.96 11.07
N LEU A 275 18.31 -10.26 12.02
CA LEU A 275 18.22 -10.69 13.42
C LEU A 275 17.05 -11.64 13.67
N PHE A 276 15.94 -11.48 12.94
CA PHE A 276 14.66 -12.10 13.30
C PHE A 276 14.00 -12.87 12.15
N GLY A 277 14.53 -12.84 10.94
CA GLY A 277 13.91 -13.46 9.75
C GLY A 277 12.59 -12.80 9.34
N ILE A 278 12.32 -11.57 9.79
CA ILE A 278 11.08 -10.86 9.50
C ILE A 278 11.24 -10.02 8.25
N GLN A 279 10.52 -10.38 7.19
CA GLN A 279 10.46 -9.61 5.97
C GLN A 279 9.45 -8.47 6.09
N SER A 280 9.95 -7.25 6.13
CA SER A 280 9.17 -6.02 6.17
C SER A 280 9.42 -5.17 4.92
N ARG A 281 8.63 -4.11 4.73
CA ARG A 281 8.78 -3.24 3.56
C ARG A 281 9.30 -1.86 3.95
N ALA A 282 10.31 -1.37 3.22
CA ALA A 282 10.82 -0.01 3.35
C ALA A 282 10.40 0.89 2.19
N GLY A 283 10.42 2.21 2.41
CA GLY A 283 10.22 3.25 1.40
C GLY A 283 8.84 3.92 1.46
N CYS A 284 8.47 4.69 0.44
CA CYS A 284 7.22 5.47 0.39
C CYS A 284 5.98 4.67 -0.01
N SER A 285 6.08 3.37 -0.21
CA SER A 285 4.98 2.44 -0.50
C SER A 285 4.07 2.84 -1.66
N CYS A 286 4.61 3.52 -2.69
CA CYS A 286 3.86 4.03 -3.85
C CYS A 286 2.72 5.00 -3.46
N ALA A 287 2.93 5.84 -2.45
CA ALA A 287 2.02 6.89 -2.00
C ALA A 287 2.82 8.17 -1.69
N GLY A 288 3.48 8.72 -2.73
CA GLY A 288 4.38 9.86 -2.61
C GLY A 288 3.74 11.11 -1.98
N PRO A 289 2.62 11.62 -2.51
CA PRO A 289 1.95 12.80 -1.95
C PRO A 289 1.53 12.61 -0.49
N TYR A 290 1.03 11.43 -0.14
CA TYR A 290 0.71 11.11 1.26
C TYR A 290 1.96 11.04 2.14
N GLY A 291 3.05 10.47 1.61
CA GLY A 291 4.34 10.45 2.30
C GLY A 291 4.87 11.84 2.63
N HIS A 292 4.75 12.80 1.72
CA HIS A 292 5.13 14.19 1.98
C HIS A 292 4.34 14.78 3.15
N ARG A 293 3.04 14.51 3.24
CA ARG A 293 2.20 14.94 4.36
C ARG A 293 2.57 14.28 5.67
N LEU A 294 2.74 12.94 5.66
CA LEU A 294 3.09 12.17 6.87
C LEU A 294 4.46 12.56 7.45
N LEU A 295 5.40 12.94 6.58
CA LEU A 295 6.76 13.32 6.95
C LEU A 295 6.98 14.84 7.01
N ASN A 296 5.91 15.63 6.85
CA ASN A 296 5.94 17.09 6.85
C ASN A 296 6.97 17.67 5.84
N ILE A 297 7.04 17.08 4.64
CA ILE A 297 7.93 17.52 3.56
C ILE A 297 7.20 18.58 2.74
N ASP A 298 7.69 19.80 2.74
CA ASP A 298 7.17 20.89 1.92
C ASP A 298 7.65 20.81 0.46
N GLU A 299 7.05 21.59 -0.42
CA GLU A 299 7.37 21.58 -1.85
C GLU A 299 8.84 21.94 -2.15
N PRO A 300 9.45 22.98 -1.53
CA PRO A 300 10.87 23.28 -1.72
C PRO A 300 11.79 22.10 -1.32
N THR A 301 11.50 21.45 -0.21
CA THR A 301 12.26 20.27 0.25
C THR A 301 12.04 19.08 -0.68
N SER A 302 10.82 18.89 -1.17
CA SER A 302 10.49 17.85 -2.16
C SER A 302 11.32 18.01 -3.44
N GLU A 303 11.44 19.22 -3.97
CA GLU A 303 12.26 19.47 -5.17
C GLU A 303 13.76 19.22 -4.93
N LYS A 304 14.27 19.51 -3.74
CA LYS A 304 15.65 19.15 -3.38
C LYS A 304 15.84 17.61 -3.37
N TYR A 305 14.94 16.85 -2.73
CA TYR A 305 14.98 15.39 -2.77
C TYR A 305 14.90 14.85 -4.20
N ARG A 306 13.99 15.40 -5.01
CA ARG A 306 13.86 15.06 -6.44
C ARG A 306 15.15 15.29 -7.21
N SER A 307 15.81 16.42 -6.99
CA SER A 307 17.09 16.76 -7.61
C SER A 307 18.17 15.76 -7.20
N ALA A 308 18.34 15.48 -5.90
CA ALA A 308 19.31 14.55 -5.37
C ALA A 308 19.11 13.12 -5.95
N VAL A 309 17.86 12.67 -6.02
CA VAL A 309 17.50 11.36 -6.61
C VAL A 309 17.84 11.30 -8.11
N LYS A 310 17.58 12.37 -8.88
CA LYS A 310 17.95 12.45 -10.30
C LYS A 310 19.47 12.45 -10.51
N GLN A 311 20.23 12.89 -9.53
CA GLN A 311 21.69 12.84 -9.51
C GLN A 311 22.24 11.47 -9.06
N GLY A 312 21.37 10.51 -8.76
CA GLY A 312 21.78 9.16 -8.40
C GLY A 312 21.85 8.89 -6.88
N HIS A 313 21.43 9.83 -6.02
CA HIS A 313 21.44 9.68 -4.55
C HIS A 313 20.12 9.09 -4.04
N CYS A 314 19.76 7.89 -4.49
CA CYS A 314 18.49 7.24 -4.14
C CYS A 314 18.38 6.92 -2.65
N GLY A 315 19.48 6.83 -1.92
CA GLY A 315 19.50 6.60 -0.48
C GLY A 315 18.91 7.73 0.35
N LEU A 316 18.78 8.94 -0.20
CA LEU A 316 18.15 10.07 0.47
C LEU A 316 16.61 10.07 0.36
N LYS A 317 16.00 9.14 -0.38
CA LYS A 317 14.53 9.09 -0.49
C LYS A 317 13.89 8.92 0.88
N PRO A 318 13.01 9.84 1.31
CA PRO A 318 12.24 9.65 2.53
C PRO A 318 11.34 8.41 2.45
N GLY A 319 11.08 7.82 3.59
CA GLY A 319 10.23 6.63 3.68
C GLY A 319 10.04 6.18 5.11
N TRP A 320 9.46 5.01 5.25
CA TRP A 320 9.13 4.36 6.53
C TRP A 320 9.32 2.86 6.42
N CYS A 321 9.37 2.19 7.55
CA CYS A 321 9.22 0.74 7.63
C CYS A 321 7.74 0.38 7.78
N ARG A 322 7.28 -0.67 7.11
CA ARG A 322 5.90 -1.15 7.17
C ARG A 322 5.85 -2.64 7.46
N VAL A 323 5.06 -3.01 8.44
CA VAL A 323 4.70 -4.40 8.75
C VAL A 323 3.22 -4.64 8.55
N GLY A 324 2.84 -5.88 8.29
CA GLY A 324 1.44 -6.31 8.24
C GLY A 324 1.21 -7.37 9.30
N LEU A 325 0.19 -7.18 10.14
CA LEU A 325 -0.24 -8.17 11.12
C LEU A 325 -1.41 -8.95 10.52
N HIS A 326 -1.07 -10.06 9.88
CA HIS A 326 -2.04 -10.83 9.11
C HIS A 326 -2.85 -11.76 10.03
N TRP A 327 -4.13 -11.91 9.75
CA TRP A 327 -5.05 -12.77 10.50
C TRP A 327 -4.62 -14.25 10.58
N VAL A 328 -3.79 -14.73 9.66
CA VAL A 328 -3.22 -16.08 9.67
C VAL A 328 -2.23 -16.31 10.81
N MET A 329 -1.52 -15.26 11.26
CA MET A 329 -0.56 -15.34 12.35
C MET A 329 -1.25 -15.87 13.60
N ASP A 330 -0.60 -16.78 14.33
CA ASP A 330 -1.01 -17.07 15.70
C ASP A 330 -0.51 -15.98 16.66
N ASP A 331 -0.99 -16.02 17.91
CA ASP A 331 -0.64 -15.02 18.90
C ASP A 331 0.87 -14.96 19.19
N ALA A 332 1.55 -16.11 19.17
CA ALA A 332 2.98 -16.18 19.45
C ALA A 332 3.80 -15.57 18.30
N GLU A 333 3.37 -15.74 17.06
CA GLU A 333 3.98 -15.15 15.88
C GLU A 333 3.76 -13.63 15.84
N ALA A 334 2.54 -13.18 16.12
CA ALA A 334 2.23 -11.76 16.21
C ALA A 334 3.03 -11.08 17.35
N ASP A 335 3.12 -11.69 18.52
CA ASP A 335 3.93 -11.19 19.64
C ASP A 335 5.41 -11.13 19.27
N TYR A 336 5.92 -12.13 18.56
CA TYR A 336 7.32 -12.12 18.10
C TYR A 336 7.63 -10.96 17.17
N VAL A 337 6.75 -10.67 16.20
CA VAL A 337 6.90 -9.50 15.30
C VAL A 337 6.89 -8.21 16.10
N ILE A 338 5.97 -8.09 17.08
CA ILE A 338 5.85 -6.90 17.94
C ILE A 338 7.12 -6.71 18.78
N ASP A 339 7.65 -7.79 19.37
CA ASP A 339 8.87 -7.77 20.19
C ASP A 339 10.11 -7.42 19.36
N ALA A 340 10.22 -7.98 18.15
CA ALA A 340 11.32 -7.67 17.24
C ALA A 340 11.34 -6.18 16.84
N VAL A 341 10.18 -5.58 16.52
CA VAL A 341 10.09 -4.14 16.22
C VAL A 341 10.49 -3.32 17.46
N ASN A 342 9.99 -3.68 18.64
CA ASN A 342 10.37 -3.02 19.89
C ASN A 342 11.88 -3.12 20.18
N PHE A 343 12.47 -4.28 19.91
CA PHE A 343 13.92 -4.48 20.04
C PHE A 343 14.68 -3.56 19.09
N VAL A 344 14.36 -3.58 17.80
CA VAL A 344 15.03 -2.74 16.81
C VAL A 344 14.87 -1.25 17.13
N ALA A 345 13.74 -0.85 17.69
CA ALA A 345 13.53 0.53 18.10
C ALA A 345 14.41 0.95 19.29
N ARG A 346 14.69 0.06 20.24
CA ARG A 346 15.55 0.37 21.38
C ARG A 346 17.03 0.22 21.05
N GLU A 347 17.39 -0.84 20.35
CA GLU A 347 18.76 -1.28 20.22
C GLU A 347 19.36 -1.06 18.82
N GLY A 348 18.52 -0.79 17.81
CA GLY A 348 18.94 -0.80 16.39
C GLY A 348 20.08 0.16 16.08
N HIS A 349 20.19 1.29 16.76
CA HIS A 349 21.25 2.27 16.54
C HIS A 349 22.64 1.72 16.88
N HIS A 350 22.79 0.78 17.83
CA HIS A 350 24.04 0.14 18.17
C HIS A 350 24.60 -0.73 17.01
N PHE A 351 23.73 -1.21 16.13
CA PHE A 351 24.11 -2.07 15.01
C PHE A 351 24.62 -1.30 13.78
N LEU A 352 24.51 0.04 13.72
CA LEU A 352 24.93 0.85 12.58
C LEU A 352 26.38 0.56 12.18
N GLY A 353 27.28 0.37 13.15
CA GLY A 353 28.69 0.07 12.92
C GLY A 353 28.98 -1.25 12.21
N LEU A 354 28.02 -2.16 12.17
CA LEU A 354 28.14 -3.47 11.50
C LEU A 354 27.76 -3.44 10.01
N TYR A 355 27.21 -2.33 9.53
CA TYR A 355 26.68 -2.23 8.17
C TYR A 355 27.36 -1.11 7.39
N ASP A 356 27.45 -1.31 6.08
CA ASP A 356 27.81 -0.29 5.12
C ASP A 356 26.56 0.21 4.39
N PHE A 357 26.52 1.52 4.12
CA PHE A 357 25.45 2.18 3.41
C PHE A 357 25.90 2.66 2.04
N ASP A 358 25.17 2.27 1.01
CA ASP A 358 25.37 2.78 -0.35
C ASP A 358 24.35 3.91 -0.64
N LEU A 359 24.83 5.13 -0.72
CA LEU A 359 24.03 6.31 -0.98
C LEU A 359 23.34 6.27 -2.36
N ALA A 360 23.96 5.64 -3.36
CA ALA A 360 23.40 5.60 -4.70
C ALA A 360 22.17 4.71 -4.78
N THR A 361 22.16 3.58 -4.10
CA THR A 361 21.05 2.62 -4.10
C THR A 361 20.17 2.71 -2.84
N GLY A 362 20.73 3.27 -1.77
CA GLY A 362 20.15 3.25 -0.43
C GLY A 362 20.19 1.85 0.19
N THR A 363 21.08 0.97 -0.22
CA THR A 363 21.21 -0.38 0.29
C THR A 363 22.08 -0.38 1.54
N TRP A 364 21.68 -1.16 2.53
CA TRP A 364 22.45 -1.47 3.72
C TRP A 364 22.93 -2.92 3.63
N SER A 365 24.22 -3.15 3.83
CA SER A 365 24.83 -4.47 3.74
C SER A 365 25.71 -4.73 4.97
N HIS A 366 25.50 -5.87 5.63
CA HIS A 366 26.35 -6.25 6.75
C HIS A 366 27.81 -6.44 6.27
N ARG A 367 28.77 -5.82 6.96
CA ARG A 367 30.21 -5.81 6.55
C ARG A 367 30.81 -7.20 6.40
N ASN A 368 30.35 -8.15 7.21
CA ASN A 368 30.79 -9.53 7.18
C ASN A 368 29.80 -10.46 6.45
N ALA A 369 28.90 -9.91 5.62
CA ALA A 369 28.04 -10.72 4.77
C ALA A 369 28.92 -11.41 3.70
N GLY A 370 29.62 -12.44 4.11
CA GLY A 370 30.42 -13.31 3.27
C GLY A 370 29.68 -14.60 3.01
N GLY A 371 29.11 -14.71 1.85
CA GLY A 371 28.51 -15.92 1.34
C GLY A 371 27.79 -15.58 0.04
N ASP A 372 28.22 -16.19 -1.06
CA ASP A 372 27.41 -16.18 -2.27
C ASP A 372 26.01 -16.70 -1.90
N LEU A 373 24.98 -15.87 -2.09
CA LEU A 373 23.61 -16.39 -2.04
C LEU A 373 23.57 -17.58 -2.99
N PRO A 374 22.97 -18.71 -2.58
CA PRO A 374 22.87 -19.85 -3.48
C PRO A 374 22.20 -19.38 -4.78
N GLU A 375 22.93 -19.57 -5.88
CA GLU A 375 22.45 -19.19 -7.20
C GLU A 375 21.17 -20.00 -7.48
N PHE A 376 20.08 -19.33 -7.82
CA PHE A 376 18.85 -20.03 -8.17
C PHE A 376 19.13 -20.89 -9.40
N SER A 377 18.95 -22.20 -9.27
CA SER A 377 19.02 -23.16 -10.37
C SER A 377 17.65 -23.79 -10.58
N LEU A 378 17.13 -23.68 -11.79
CA LEU A 378 15.87 -24.34 -12.16
C LEU A 378 16.00 -25.85 -12.04
N ASP A 379 17.14 -26.43 -12.41
CA ASP A 379 17.40 -27.87 -12.30
C ASP A 379 17.40 -28.32 -10.83
N ALA A 380 18.00 -27.53 -9.93
CA ALA A 380 17.97 -27.81 -8.50
C ALA A 380 16.53 -27.68 -7.94
N ALA A 381 15.77 -26.68 -8.37
CA ALA A 381 14.38 -26.50 -7.96
C ALA A 381 13.46 -27.63 -8.44
N LEU A 382 13.71 -28.16 -9.64
CA LEU A 382 12.95 -29.30 -10.18
C LEU A 382 13.41 -30.66 -9.61
N ALA A 383 14.64 -30.75 -9.12
CA ALA A 383 15.18 -31.97 -8.52
C ALA A 383 14.88 -32.11 -7.01
N THR A 384 14.44 -31.05 -6.34
CA THR A 384 14.00 -31.12 -4.94
C THR A 384 12.72 -31.93 -4.86
N ASP A 385 12.84 -33.14 -4.31
CA ASP A 385 11.70 -33.91 -3.83
C ASP A 385 11.21 -33.16 -2.59
N GLU A 386 10.23 -32.26 -2.78
CA GLU A 386 9.62 -31.52 -1.68
C GLU A 386 8.85 -32.50 -0.80
N GLY A 387 9.56 -33.12 0.16
CA GLY A 387 8.90 -33.75 1.30
C GLY A 387 7.99 -32.72 1.97
N GLU A 388 6.90 -33.16 2.59
CA GLU A 388 6.01 -32.26 3.34
C GLU A 388 6.86 -31.34 4.24
N PRO A 389 6.69 -30.00 4.15
CA PRO A 389 7.45 -29.08 4.97
C PRO A 389 7.26 -29.45 6.44
N ALA A 390 8.36 -29.67 7.15
CA ALA A 390 8.32 -30.04 8.56
C ALA A 390 7.61 -28.92 9.34
N THR A 391 6.38 -29.17 9.75
CA THR A 391 5.61 -28.24 10.57
C THR A 391 6.20 -28.23 11.99
N LEU A 392 6.86 -27.14 12.37
CA LEU A 392 7.36 -26.96 13.72
C LEU A 392 6.20 -26.87 14.71
N SER A 393 6.30 -27.58 15.83
CA SER A 393 5.31 -27.45 16.90
C SER A 393 5.32 -26.01 17.46
N LEU A 394 4.18 -25.56 17.98
CA LEU A 394 4.07 -24.23 18.62
C LEU A 394 5.15 -24.04 19.70
N GLN A 395 5.39 -25.06 20.51
CA GLN A 395 6.40 -24.99 21.57
C GLN A 395 7.80 -24.76 21.00
N LEU A 396 8.17 -25.45 19.94
CA LEU A 396 9.48 -25.27 19.29
C LEU A 396 9.60 -23.90 18.63
N ARG A 397 8.54 -23.41 17.94
CA ARG A 397 8.52 -22.03 17.39
C ARG A 397 8.73 -20.97 18.49
N GLN A 398 8.01 -21.09 19.60
CA GLN A 398 8.18 -20.17 20.75
C GLN A 398 9.58 -20.23 21.37
N GLN A 399 10.23 -21.41 21.37
CA GLN A 399 11.63 -21.53 21.81
C GLN A 399 12.58 -20.82 20.86
N LEU A 400 12.38 -20.98 19.54
CA LEU A 400 13.19 -20.28 18.53
C LEU A 400 13.02 -18.76 18.61
N TYR A 401 11.79 -18.25 18.76
CA TYR A 401 11.52 -16.82 18.90
C TYR A 401 12.26 -16.22 20.11
N ARG A 402 12.18 -16.90 21.27
CA ARG A 402 12.94 -16.47 22.45
C ARG A 402 14.45 -16.54 22.24
N HIS A 403 14.92 -17.55 21.55
CA HIS A 403 16.34 -17.69 21.24
C HIS A 403 16.84 -16.53 20.36
N TYR A 404 16.15 -16.20 19.28
CA TYR A 404 16.55 -15.09 18.40
C TYR A 404 16.54 -13.74 19.12
N LEU A 405 15.54 -13.47 19.94
CA LEU A 405 15.49 -12.25 20.76
C LEU A 405 16.64 -12.20 21.77
N ALA A 406 16.97 -13.31 22.42
CA ALA A 406 18.07 -13.40 23.37
C ALA A 406 19.45 -13.24 22.72
N GLU A 407 19.67 -13.83 21.54
CA GLU A 407 20.93 -13.66 20.80
C GLU A 407 21.08 -12.23 20.28
N ALA A 408 20.02 -11.62 19.78
CA ALA A 408 20.03 -10.22 19.38
C ALA A 408 20.36 -9.29 20.55
N GLN A 409 19.78 -9.55 21.75
CA GLN A 409 20.11 -8.79 22.95
C GLN A 409 21.56 -8.94 23.40
N LYS A 410 22.09 -10.15 23.33
CA LYS A 410 23.50 -10.42 23.65
C LYS A 410 24.47 -9.67 22.71
N ILE A 411 24.12 -9.59 21.42
CA ILE A 411 24.91 -8.81 20.44
C ILE A 411 24.82 -7.32 20.79
N ALA A 412 23.63 -6.79 21.06
CA ALA A 412 23.43 -5.41 21.46
C ALA A 412 24.23 -5.05 22.72
N ASP A 413 24.24 -5.93 23.73
CA ASP A 413 24.99 -5.74 24.96
C ASP A 413 26.52 -5.71 24.73
N GLN A 414 27.01 -6.46 23.76
CA GLN A 414 28.41 -6.41 23.34
C GLN A 414 28.73 -5.09 22.65
N LEU A 415 27.88 -4.67 21.69
CA LEU A 415 28.07 -3.43 20.93
C LEU A 415 28.02 -2.17 21.79
N ARG A 416 27.20 -2.14 22.85
CA ARG A 416 27.17 -1.02 23.83
C ARG A 416 28.51 -0.79 24.54
N ASN A 417 29.34 -1.83 24.68
CA ASN A 417 30.65 -1.75 25.32
C ASN A 417 31.78 -1.40 24.33
N GLU A 418 31.47 -1.36 23.04
CA GLU A 418 32.40 -0.91 21.99
C GLU A 418 32.33 0.63 21.84
N PRO A 419 33.41 1.27 21.37
CA PRO A 419 33.35 2.70 21.07
C PRO A 419 32.28 2.96 20.02
N ASP A 420 31.48 4.01 20.22
CA ASP A 420 30.44 4.40 19.28
C ASP A 420 30.98 4.44 17.85
N ALA A 421 30.26 3.79 16.95
CA ALA A 421 30.55 3.90 15.52
C ALA A 421 30.54 5.38 15.14
N LYS A 422 31.60 5.85 14.47
CA LYS A 422 31.60 7.21 13.93
C LYS A 422 30.47 7.34 12.93
N LEU A 423 29.42 8.03 13.35
CA LEU A 423 28.33 8.37 12.46
C LEU A 423 28.83 9.28 11.34
N VAL A 424 28.50 8.94 10.11
CA VAL A 424 28.88 9.70 8.94
C VAL A 424 27.79 10.73 8.66
N SER A 425 28.21 11.96 8.45
CA SER A 425 27.32 13.04 7.97
C SER A 425 27.75 13.42 6.56
N LEU A 426 26.79 13.55 5.68
CA LEU A 426 27.01 14.07 4.34
C LEU A 426 27.31 15.58 4.43
N GLU A 427 28.04 16.10 3.45
CA GLU A 427 28.39 17.53 3.40
C GLU A 427 27.48 18.32 2.44
N GLY A 428 27.37 19.60 2.68
CA GLY A 428 26.62 20.53 1.82
C GLY A 428 25.14 20.21 1.70
N GLU A 429 24.57 20.44 0.53
CA GLU A 429 23.11 20.26 0.28
C GLU A 429 22.61 18.83 0.56
N LEU A 430 23.45 17.82 0.39
CA LEU A 430 23.10 16.43 0.70
C LEU A 430 22.99 16.21 2.22
N GLY A 431 23.83 16.92 3.00
CA GLY A 431 23.76 16.90 4.46
C GLY A 431 22.45 17.49 4.98
N ASP A 432 21.95 18.57 4.36
CA ASP A 432 20.66 19.17 4.70
C ASP A 432 19.47 18.22 4.44
N LEU A 433 19.64 17.27 3.53
CA LEU A 433 18.62 16.26 3.19
C LEU A 433 18.76 14.97 3.96
N GLN A 434 19.87 14.78 4.67
CA GLN A 434 20.10 13.57 5.48
C GLN A 434 19.26 13.62 6.75
N PHE A 435 18.13 12.94 6.73
CA PHE A 435 17.19 12.86 7.86
C PHE A 435 17.47 11.70 8.83
N PHE A 436 18.49 10.89 8.59
CA PHE A 436 18.77 9.63 9.28
C PHE A 436 20.24 9.53 9.76
N ALA A 437 20.46 8.70 10.77
CA ALA A 437 21.78 8.30 11.24
C ALA A 437 22.40 7.25 10.32
N MET A 438 23.69 7.40 9.99
CA MET A 438 24.45 6.41 9.22
C MET A 438 25.91 6.35 9.68
#